data_6da787d6bd202714355695cb0980024c
#
_entry.id   6da787d6bd202714355695cb0980024c
#
_cell.length_a   1.000
_cell.length_b   1.000
_cell.length_c   1.000
_cell.angle_alpha   90.00
_cell.angle_beta   90.00
_cell.angle_gamma   90.00
#
_symmetry.space_group_name_H-M   'P 1'
#
loop_
_entity.id
_entity.type
_entity.pdbx_description
1 polymer ?
#
loop_
_entity_poly.entity_id
_entity_poly.type
_entity_poly.pdbx_seq_one_letter_code
_entity_poly.pdbx_strand_id
1 'polypeptide(L)'
;FIKQNTIITPRVNDGMLPGIFRQKLMEFLKINSYNIIEKSFNLNDLKTMDCAFVTNSLMEMRFVKQISDVTFSKTKLFSEISEKIMNGR
;
A
#
# COMPACT_ATOMS: atom_id res chain seq x y z
N PHE A 1 -0.66 1.44 -2.64
CA PHE A 1 0.03 2.60 -3.22
C PHE A 1 0.15 3.72 -2.20
N ILE A 2 1.17 4.53 -2.37
CA ILE A 2 1.37 5.71 -1.54
C ILE A 2 1.45 6.94 -2.44
N LYS A 3 0.70 7.98 -2.07
CA LYS A 3 0.79 9.29 -2.71
C LYS A 3 0.93 10.32 -1.59
N GLN A 4 2.08 10.99 -1.54
CA GLN A 4 2.41 11.91 -0.44
C GLN A 4 2.30 11.17 0.91
N ASN A 5 1.43 11.59 1.80
CA ASN A 5 1.22 10.97 3.11
C ASN A 5 -0.04 10.10 3.17
N THR A 6 -0.60 9.74 2.02
CA THR A 6 -1.84 8.96 1.96
C THR A 6 -1.57 7.60 1.37
N ILE A 7 -2.12 6.57 1.99
CA ILE A 7 -2.07 5.21 1.49
C ILE A 7 -3.35 4.93 0.72
N ILE A 8 -3.21 4.48 -0.53
CA ILE A 8 -4.33 4.24 -1.42
C ILE A 8 -4.37 2.76 -1.77
N THR A 9 -5.49 2.13 -1.50
CA THR A 9 -5.67 0.70 -1.77
C THR A 9 -6.85 0.50 -2.72
N PRO A 10 -6.77 -0.48 -3.65
CA PRO A 10 -7.89 -0.79 -4.51
C PRO A 10 -9.10 -1.25 -3.71
N ARG A 11 -10.29 -1.01 -4.25
CA ARG A 11 -11.52 -1.53 -3.66
C ARG A 11 -11.60 -3.04 -3.85
N VAL A 12 -12.19 -3.71 -2.87
CA VAL A 12 -12.31 -5.17 -2.90
C VAL A 12 -13.06 -5.66 -4.15
N ASN A 13 -14.07 -4.92 -4.58
CA ASN A 13 -14.91 -5.32 -5.70
C ASN A 13 -14.32 -4.97 -7.08
N ASP A 14 -13.08 -4.51 -7.15
CA ASP A 14 -12.40 -4.22 -8.42
C ASP A 14 -11.59 -5.43 -8.93
N GLY A 15 -12.06 -6.65 -8.67
CA GLY A 15 -11.38 -7.86 -9.07
C GLY A 15 -10.32 -8.34 -8.08
N MET A 16 -10.16 -7.64 -6.99
CA MET A 16 -9.22 -7.99 -5.94
C MET A 16 -9.85 -8.99 -4.98
N LEU A 17 -9.13 -10.05 -4.65
CA LEU A 17 -9.59 -10.99 -3.63
C LEU A 17 -9.48 -10.34 -2.25
N PRO A 18 -10.55 -10.39 -1.42
CA PRO A 18 -10.46 -9.89 -0.06
C PRO A 18 -9.51 -10.77 0.74
N GLY A 19 -8.41 -10.21 1.18
CA GLY A 19 -7.40 -10.92 1.96
C GLY A 19 -7.46 -10.56 3.43
N ILE A 20 -7.30 -11.57 4.29
CA ILE A 20 -7.21 -11.35 5.74
C ILE A 20 -6.05 -10.40 6.06
N PHE A 21 -4.95 -10.54 5.36
CA PHE A 21 -3.75 -9.73 5.61
C PHE A 21 -3.94 -8.28 5.17
N ARG A 22 -4.72 -8.05 4.11
CA ARG A 22 -5.10 -6.71 3.70
C ARG A 22 -5.89 -6.02 4.80
N GLN A 23 -6.85 -6.71 5.38
CA GLN A 23 -7.64 -6.18 6.49
C GLN A 23 -6.78 -5.88 7.71
N LYS A 24 -5.90 -6.79 8.08
CA LYS A 24 -4.98 -6.59 9.20
C LYS A 24 -4.06 -5.41 8.98
N LEU A 25 -3.54 -5.25 7.78
CA LEU A 25 -2.71 -4.11 7.44
C LEU A 25 -3.49 -2.80 7.54
N MET A 26 -4.71 -2.78 7.03
CA MET A 26 -5.55 -1.59 7.10
C MET A 26 -5.87 -1.20 8.54
N GLU A 27 -6.17 -2.19 9.40
CA GLU A 27 -6.40 -1.95 10.81
C GLU A 27 -5.16 -1.38 11.50
N PHE A 28 -4.00 -1.98 11.23
CA PHE A 28 -2.73 -1.51 11.75
C PHE A 28 -2.47 -0.05 11.38
N LEU A 29 -2.70 0.29 10.11
CA LEU A 29 -2.47 1.64 9.63
C LEU A 29 -3.43 2.65 10.26
N LYS A 30 -4.68 2.26 10.45
CA LYS A 30 -5.67 3.11 11.11
C LYS A 30 -5.33 3.35 12.58
N ILE A 31 -4.92 2.29 13.29
CA ILE A 31 -4.52 2.39 14.69
C ILE A 31 -3.33 3.33 14.85
N ASN A 32 -2.42 3.34 13.88
CA ASN A 32 -1.24 4.19 13.89
C ASN A 32 -1.48 5.56 13.24
N SER A 33 -2.73 5.91 13.01
CA SER A 33 -3.15 7.25 12.52
C SER A 33 -2.67 7.58 11.11
N TYR A 34 -2.46 6.59 10.27
CA TYR A 34 -2.16 6.83 8.87
C TYR A 34 -3.44 7.10 8.07
N ASN A 35 -3.33 7.96 7.08
CA ASN A 35 -4.43 8.22 6.16
C ASN A 35 -4.54 7.10 5.14
N ILE A 36 -5.72 6.46 5.06
CA ILE A 36 -5.97 5.36 4.14
C ILE A 36 -7.23 5.67 3.36
N ILE A 37 -7.15 5.49 2.04
CA ILE A 37 -8.30 5.66 1.14
C ILE A 37 -8.45 4.40 0.31
N GLU A 38 -9.68 3.87 0.23
CA GLU A 38 -10.03 2.86 -0.74
C GLU A 38 -10.55 3.56 -1.99
N LYS A 39 -9.99 3.22 -3.14
CA LYS A 39 -10.32 3.91 -4.38
C LYS A 39 -10.11 2.99 -5.57
N SER A 40 -11.03 3.03 -6.53
CA SER A 40 -10.80 2.42 -7.83
C SER A 40 -9.85 3.31 -8.63
N PHE A 41 -8.91 2.70 -9.34
CA PHE A 41 -8.00 3.47 -10.19
C PHE A 41 -7.58 2.66 -11.41
N ASN A 42 -7.12 3.38 -12.43
CA ASN A 42 -6.66 2.82 -13.69
C ASN A 42 -5.18 3.12 -13.90
N LEU A 43 -4.65 2.77 -15.08
CA LEU A 43 -3.23 2.99 -15.38
C LEU A 43 -2.82 4.46 -15.33
N ASN A 44 -3.72 5.38 -15.70
CA ASN A 44 -3.40 6.80 -15.62
C ASN A 44 -3.25 7.26 -14.18
N ASP A 45 -4.04 6.70 -13.28
CA ASP A 45 -3.93 7.03 -11.86
C ASP A 45 -2.60 6.56 -11.27
N LEU A 46 -2.07 5.45 -11.76
CA LEU A 46 -0.77 4.93 -11.29
C LEU A 46 0.35 5.92 -11.51
N LYS A 47 0.29 6.72 -12.56
CA LYS A 47 1.30 7.73 -12.86
C LYS A 47 1.38 8.82 -11.81
N THR A 48 0.34 8.98 -11.01
CA THR A 48 0.29 9.99 -9.94
C THR A 48 0.75 9.46 -8.59
N MET A 49 1.01 8.16 -8.49
CA MET A 49 1.44 7.53 -7.24
C MET A 49 2.95 7.64 -7.06
N ASP A 50 3.39 7.83 -5.83
CA ASP A 50 4.81 7.98 -5.50
C ASP A 50 5.48 6.64 -5.25
N CYS A 51 4.75 5.71 -4.63
CA CYS A 51 5.29 4.42 -4.22
C CYS A 51 4.24 3.33 -4.43
N ALA A 52 4.68 2.13 -4.74
CA ALA A 52 3.82 0.97 -4.84
C ALA A 52 4.43 -0.17 -4.02
N PHE A 53 3.58 -0.95 -3.37
CA PHE A 53 4.04 -2.11 -2.63
C PHE A 53 2.94 -3.16 -2.56
N VAL A 54 3.35 -4.39 -2.28
CA VAL A 54 2.45 -5.51 -2.03
C VAL A 54 2.74 -6.09 -0.65
N THR A 55 1.75 -6.75 -0.09
CA THR A 55 1.90 -7.46 1.19
C THR A 55 1.61 -8.93 1.00
N ASN A 56 2.21 -9.76 1.83
CA ASN A 56 1.99 -11.21 1.79
C ASN A 56 1.41 -11.69 3.12
N SER A 57 1.24 -13.01 3.24
CA SER A 57 0.66 -13.64 4.42
C SER A 57 1.46 -13.42 5.71
N LEU A 58 2.70 -13.01 5.61
CA LEU A 58 3.57 -12.75 6.76
C LEU A 58 3.58 -11.26 7.13
N MET A 59 2.69 -10.46 6.56
CA MET A 59 2.64 -9.01 6.75
C MET A 59 3.93 -8.30 6.30
N GLU A 60 4.68 -8.91 5.39
CA GLU A 60 5.85 -8.28 4.81
C GLU A 60 5.42 -7.32 3.71
N MET A 61 6.02 -6.15 3.69
CA MET A 61 5.82 -5.18 2.62
C MET A 61 6.95 -5.32 1.61
N ARG A 62 6.58 -5.53 0.35
CA ARG A 62 7.55 -5.63 -0.74
C ARG A 62 7.36 -4.49 -1.70
N PHE A 63 8.42 -3.76 -1.94
CA PHE A 63 8.40 -2.64 -2.87
C PHE A 63 8.21 -3.13 -4.31
N VAL A 64 7.36 -2.42 -5.05
CA VAL A 64 7.14 -2.66 -6.47
C VAL A 64 7.81 -1.53 -7.24
N LYS A 65 8.85 -1.87 -8.00
CA LYS A 65 9.64 -0.87 -8.72
C LYS A 65 8.91 -0.32 -9.95
N GLN A 66 8.15 -1.16 -10.62
CA GLN A 66 7.53 -0.79 -11.89
C GLN A 66 6.26 -1.59 -12.14
N ILE A 67 5.23 -0.91 -12.64
CA ILE A 67 4.01 -1.53 -13.14
C ILE A 67 3.77 -0.94 -14.53
N SER A 68 3.75 -1.79 -15.58
CA SER A 68 3.66 -1.32 -16.97
C SER A 68 4.78 -0.31 -17.24
N ASP A 69 4.44 0.90 -17.70
CA ASP A 69 5.40 1.96 -18.00
C ASP A 69 5.68 2.88 -16.81
N VAL A 70 5.06 2.62 -15.67
CA VAL A 70 5.15 3.50 -14.52
C VAL A 70 6.15 2.96 -13.53
N THR A 71 7.13 3.79 -13.16
CA THR A 71 8.12 3.46 -12.16
C THR A 71 7.80 4.17 -10.85
N PHE A 72 8.20 3.55 -9.75
CA PHE A 72 7.94 4.05 -8.41
C PHE A 72 9.22 4.17 -7.62
N SER A 73 9.21 4.99 -6.58
CA SER A 73 10.33 5.17 -5.67
C SER A 73 9.95 4.76 -4.27
N LYS A 74 10.91 4.25 -3.51
CA LYS A 74 10.70 3.99 -2.09
C LYS A 74 10.62 5.33 -1.37
N THR A 75 9.47 5.61 -0.76
CA THR A 75 9.28 6.84 0.00
C THR A 75 9.62 6.61 1.47
N LYS A 76 9.80 7.71 2.22
CA LYS A 76 9.99 7.63 3.66
C LYS A 76 8.82 6.95 4.35
N LEU A 77 7.61 7.21 3.88
CA LEU A 77 6.41 6.62 4.46
C LEU A 77 6.42 5.11 4.31
N PHE A 78 6.81 4.59 3.15
CA PHE A 78 6.96 3.16 2.94
C PHE A 78 7.93 2.55 3.94
N SER A 79 9.12 3.14 4.08
CA SER A 79 10.15 2.64 4.99
C SER A 79 9.70 2.70 6.43
N GLU A 80 9.03 3.77 6.83
CA GLU A 80 8.50 3.95 8.18
C GLU A 80 7.46 2.88 8.52
N ILE A 81 6.50 2.65 7.62
CA ILE A 81 5.45 1.66 7.84
C ILE A 81 6.04 0.25 7.88
N SER A 82 6.92 -0.06 6.95
CA SER A 82 7.58 -1.36 6.89
C SER A 82 8.33 -1.67 8.18
N GLU A 83 9.07 -0.70 8.70
CA GLU A 83 9.81 -0.83 9.95
C GLU A 83 8.88 -1.04 11.15
N LYS A 84 7.79 -0.28 11.23
CA LYS A 84 6.81 -0.44 12.30
C LYS A 84 6.16 -1.81 12.30
N ILE A 85 5.85 -2.34 11.13
CA ILE A 85 5.26 -3.67 11.00
C ILE A 85 6.25 -4.73 11.47
N MET A 86 7.52 -4.62 11.08
CA MET A 86 8.56 -5.56 11.50
C MET A 86 8.77 -5.51 13.00
N ASN A 87 8.78 -4.34 13.60
CA ASN A 87 8.99 -4.17 15.04
C ASN A 87 7.76 -4.57 15.87
N GLY A 88 6.59 -4.60 15.27
CA GLY A 88 5.35 -4.98 15.94
C GLY A 88 5.06 -6.47 15.95
N ARG A 89 5.91 -7.28 15.39
CA ARG A 89 5.74 -8.74 15.34
C ARG A 89 6.09 -9.42 16.64
#